data_9161ffce9b796bb96ecf8bcf66c51c37
#
_entry.id   9161ffce9b796bb96ecf8bcf66c51c37
#
_cell.length_a   1.000
_cell.length_b   1.000
_cell.length_c   1.000
_cell.angle_alpha   90.00
_cell.angle_beta   90.00
_cell.angle_gamma   90.00
#
_symmetry.space_group_name_H-M   'P 1'
#
loop_
_entity.id
_entity.type
_entity.pdbx_description
1 polymer ?
#
loop_
_entity_poly.entity_id
_entity_poly.type
_entity_poly.pdbx_seq_one_letter_code
_entity_poly.pdbx_strand_id
1 'polypeptide(L)'
;MKCPVCGCPDLKVLDSRPIEEGNSIRRRRECLQCAKRFTTFEMIETSQIIVLKKDGSKEPFDRVKLINGILKATRKRTVDAEAIVNEIEADLQNTLRLEVPSVELGDRVLAKLRDIDEISYVRFASVYHEFTDVDSFMDELKKLKKKHGHQRKTAVNASDSSDTVDKD
;
A
#
# COMPACT_ATOMS: atom_id res chain seq x y z
N MET A 1 4.27 30.50 10.76
CA MET A 1 5.71 30.68 10.43
C MET A 1 6.14 32.07 10.86
N LYS A 2 7.38 32.26 11.34
CA LYS A 2 7.89 33.57 11.82
C LYS A 2 9.13 33.98 11.01
N CYS A 3 9.38 35.28 10.95
CA CYS A 3 10.61 35.81 10.32
C CYS A 3 11.86 35.30 11.06
N PRO A 4 12.87 34.74 10.36
CA PRO A 4 14.07 34.20 11.02
C PRO A 4 14.97 35.27 11.63
N VAL A 5 14.75 36.56 11.34
CA VAL A 5 15.57 37.68 11.82
C VAL A 5 14.92 38.42 13.00
N CYS A 6 13.64 38.81 12.89
CA CYS A 6 12.96 39.60 13.90
C CYS A 6 11.81 38.86 14.63
N GLY A 7 11.50 37.62 14.27
CA GLY A 7 10.45 36.83 14.88
C GLY A 7 9.01 37.26 14.51
N CYS A 8 8.82 38.30 13.68
CA CYS A 8 7.50 38.77 13.29
C CYS A 8 6.70 37.68 12.51
N PRO A 9 5.42 37.49 12.84
CA PRO A 9 4.59 36.50 12.13
C PRO A 9 4.08 37.01 10.78
N ASP A 10 4.08 38.33 10.55
CA ASP A 10 3.49 38.94 9.37
C ASP A 10 4.46 38.88 8.17
N LEU A 11 4.16 37.98 7.26
CA LEU A 11 4.99 37.66 6.11
C LEU A 11 4.17 37.77 4.82
N LYS A 12 4.78 38.40 3.79
CA LYS A 12 4.21 38.45 2.43
C LYS A 12 4.92 37.43 1.54
N VAL A 13 4.17 36.67 0.75
CA VAL A 13 4.70 35.80 -0.30
C VAL A 13 4.89 36.64 -1.57
N LEU A 14 6.12 36.67 -2.07
CA LEU A 14 6.50 37.41 -3.28
C LEU A 14 6.41 36.53 -4.53
N ASP A 15 6.80 35.27 -4.40
CA ASP A 15 6.88 34.30 -5.49
C ASP A 15 6.65 32.89 -4.96
N SER A 16 6.02 32.03 -5.78
CA SER A 16 5.75 30.65 -5.47
C SER A 16 5.97 29.80 -6.72
N ARG A 17 6.86 28.83 -6.66
CA ARG A 17 7.18 27.96 -7.82
C ARG A 17 7.26 26.50 -7.39
N PRO A 18 6.68 25.58 -8.16
CA PRO A 18 6.89 24.15 -7.95
C PRO A 18 8.36 23.79 -8.24
N ILE A 19 8.87 22.80 -7.52
CA ILE A 19 10.19 22.22 -7.71
C ILE A 19 10.04 20.70 -7.72
N GLU A 20 10.95 19.99 -8.40
CA GLU A 20 11.07 18.54 -8.39
C GLU A 20 9.73 17.84 -8.65
N GLU A 21 9.34 17.73 -9.90
CA GLU A 21 8.16 17.01 -10.37
C GLU A 21 6.83 17.34 -9.66
N GLY A 22 6.75 18.51 -9.00
CA GLY A 22 5.55 19.00 -8.34
C GLY A 22 5.38 18.58 -6.88
N ASN A 23 6.30 17.82 -6.30
CA ASN A 23 6.20 17.32 -4.92
C ASN A 23 6.63 18.35 -3.86
N SER A 24 7.22 19.48 -4.26
CA SER A 24 7.60 20.56 -3.37
C SER A 24 7.34 21.94 -3.97
N ILE A 25 7.11 22.91 -3.09
CA ILE A 25 6.86 24.31 -3.48
C ILE A 25 7.95 25.19 -2.83
N ARG A 26 8.68 25.93 -3.66
CA ARG A 26 9.59 26.98 -3.22
C ARG A 26 8.83 28.29 -3.13
N ARG A 27 8.82 28.94 -1.94
CA ARG A 27 8.22 30.27 -1.76
C ARG A 27 9.25 31.29 -1.32
N ARG A 28 9.28 32.42 -2.02
CA ARG A 28 10.06 33.60 -1.62
C ARG A 28 9.17 34.51 -0.80
N ARG A 29 9.61 34.82 0.41
CA ARG A 29 8.84 35.61 1.41
C ARG A 29 9.58 36.88 1.79
N GLU A 30 8.83 37.88 2.20
CA GLU A 30 9.33 39.12 2.75
C GLU A 30 8.63 39.41 4.09
N CYS A 31 9.41 39.77 5.09
CA CYS A 31 8.88 40.21 6.38
C CYS A 31 8.34 41.61 6.27
N LEU A 32 7.10 41.85 6.74
CA LEU A 32 6.49 43.18 6.67
C LEU A 32 7.10 44.15 7.69
N GLN A 33 7.75 43.65 8.78
CA GLN A 33 8.36 44.48 9.80
C GLN A 33 9.79 44.91 9.47
N CYS A 34 10.66 43.95 9.07
CA CYS A 34 12.09 44.22 8.85
C CYS A 34 12.52 44.15 7.39
N ALA A 35 11.58 43.96 6.45
CA ALA A 35 11.79 43.86 5.01
C ALA A 35 12.80 42.74 4.59
N LYS A 36 13.20 41.86 5.53
CA LYS A 36 14.09 40.74 5.21
C LYS A 36 13.40 39.75 4.28
N ARG A 37 14.08 39.41 3.19
CA ARG A 37 13.65 38.40 2.23
C ARG A 37 14.33 37.07 2.55
N PHE A 38 13.53 36.00 2.51
CA PHE A 38 14.02 34.63 2.70
C PHE A 38 13.20 33.65 1.88
N THR A 39 13.72 32.45 1.70
CA THR A 39 13.07 31.38 0.93
C THR A 39 12.64 30.27 1.87
N THR A 40 11.46 29.72 1.64
CA THR A 40 10.95 28.55 2.34
C THR A 40 10.62 27.47 1.31
N PHE A 41 10.74 26.22 1.74
CA PHE A 41 10.31 25.05 1.00
C PHE A 41 9.16 24.41 1.73
N GLU A 42 8.07 24.14 1.03
CA GLU A 42 6.99 23.31 1.50
C GLU A 42 7.14 21.95 0.82
N MET A 43 7.24 20.91 1.59
CA MET A 43 7.34 19.54 1.11
C MET A 43 6.23 18.72 1.75
N ILE A 44 5.75 17.72 1.03
CA ILE A 44 4.83 16.75 1.62
C ILE A 44 5.64 15.92 2.62
N GLU A 45 5.24 15.98 3.89
CA GLU A 45 5.83 15.11 4.91
C GLU A 45 5.30 13.70 4.71
N THR A 46 6.15 12.81 4.23
CA THR A 46 5.85 11.37 4.18
C THR A 46 6.22 10.77 5.52
N SER A 47 5.21 10.50 6.34
CA SER A 47 5.42 9.80 7.60
C SER A 47 5.96 8.41 7.36
N GLN A 48 7.09 8.08 7.98
CA GLN A 48 7.70 6.76 7.86
C GLN A 48 6.84 5.72 8.60
N ILE A 49 6.41 4.70 7.88
CA ILE A 49 5.66 3.59 8.46
C ILE A 49 6.62 2.70 9.25
N ILE A 50 6.26 2.39 10.49
CA ILE A 50 7.01 1.49 11.38
C ILE A 50 6.31 0.14 11.43
N VAL A 51 7.05 -0.93 11.24
CA VAL A 51 6.57 -2.30 11.33
C VAL A 51 6.86 -2.87 12.72
N LEU A 52 5.79 -3.33 13.39
CA LEU A 52 5.87 -4.05 14.65
C LEU A 52 6.04 -5.54 14.39
N LYS A 53 7.13 -6.13 14.82
CA LYS A 53 7.40 -7.57 14.69
C LYS A 53 6.71 -8.39 15.79
N LYS A 54 6.63 -9.71 15.59
CA LYS A 54 6.04 -10.65 16.56
C LYS A 54 6.77 -10.62 17.92
N ASP A 55 8.07 -10.31 17.93
CA ASP A 55 8.90 -10.18 19.15
C ASP A 55 8.77 -8.81 19.83
N GLY A 56 7.92 -7.92 19.33
CA GLY A 56 7.73 -6.56 19.83
C GLY A 56 8.76 -5.54 19.33
N SER A 57 9.76 -5.94 18.55
CA SER A 57 10.72 -5.01 17.94
C SER A 57 10.08 -4.15 16.87
N LYS A 58 10.61 -2.94 16.69
CA LYS A 58 10.16 -1.96 15.70
C LYS A 58 11.22 -1.79 14.63
N GLU A 59 10.83 -1.89 13.36
CA GLU A 59 11.71 -1.57 12.24
C GLU A 59 10.98 -0.66 11.23
N PRO A 60 11.71 0.20 10.50
CA PRO A 60 11.12 0.93 9.38
C PRO A 60 10.55 -0.03 8.34
N PHE A 61 9.44 0.36 7.71
CA PHE A 61 8.90 -0.38 6.58
C PHE A 61 9.92 -0.41 5.44
N ASP A 62 10.30 -1.61 5.03
CA ASP A 62 11.24 -1.86 3.94
C ASP A 62 10.49 -2.43 2.73
N ARG A 63 10.26 -1.53 1.75
CA ARG A 63 9.62 -1.86 0.49
C ARG A 63 10.35 -2.99 -0.26
N VAL A 64 11.68 -2.93 -0.32
CA VAL A 64 12.50 -3.92 -1.05
C VAL A 64 12.37 -5.29 -0.42
N LYS A 65 12.36 -5.35 0.91
CA LYS A 65 12.17 -6.58 1.67
C LYS A 65 10.82 -7.22 1.38
N LEU A 66 9.74 -6.41 1.32
CA LEU A 66 8.40 -6.91 1.02
C LEU A 66 8.29 -7.41 -0.43
N ILE A 67 8.80 -6.66 -1.40
CA ILE A 67 8.88 -7.07 -2.81
C ILE A 67 9.62 -8.40 -2.95
N ASN A 68 10.80 -8.53 -2.34
CA ASN A 68 11.59 -9.76 -2.39
C ASN A 68 10.86 -10.95 -1.76
N GLY A 69 10.10 -10.74 -0.71
CA GLY A 69 9.24 -11.76 -0.10
C GLY A 69 8.18 -12.27 -1.08
N ILE A 70 7.50 -11.36 -1.77
CA ILE A 70 6.50 -11.69 -2.79
C ILE A 70 7.15 -12.39 -3.99
N LEU A 71 8.27 -11.87 -4.51
CA LEU A 71 8.98 -12.47 -5.67
C LEU A 71 9.42 -13.91 -5.44
N LYS A 72 9.80 -14.28 -4.21
CA LYS A 72 10.12 -15.67 -3.87
C LYS A 72 8.91 -16.60 -4.05
N ALA A 73 7.73 -16.14 -3.64
CA ALA A 73 6.49 -16.90 -3.77
C ALA A 73 5.97 -16.95 -5.21
N THR A 74 6.15 -15.85 -5.98
CA THR A 74 5.65 -15.69 -7.34
C THR A 74 6.64 -16.16 -8.42
N ARG A 75 7.72 -16.83 -8.04
CA ARG A 75 8.75 -17.29 -8.97
C ARG A 75 8.14 -18.12 -10.10
N LYS A 76 8.45 -17.75 -11.38
CA LYS A 76 7.89 -18.33 -12.61
C LYS A 76 6.37 -18.12 -12.78
N ARG A 77 5.82 -17.07 -12.16
CA ARG A 77 4.41 -16.66 -12.32
C ARG A 77 4.37 -15.21 -12.83
N THR A 78 3.31 -14.88 -13.56
CA THR A 78 3.08 -13.51 -14.09
C THR A 78 2.36 -12.65 -13.06
N VAL A 79 3.00 -12.43 -11.90
CA VAL A 79 2.48 -11.58 -10.82
C VAL A 79 3.38 -10.37 -10.66
N ASP A 80 2.80 -9.19 -10.69
CA ASP A 80 3.51 -7.93 -10.46
C ASP A 80 3.61 -7.65 -8.96
N ALA A 81 4.77 -7.96 -8.38
CA ALA A 81 5.03 -7.75 -6.97
C ALA A 81 5.09 -6.26 -6.59
N GLU A 82 5.55 -5.40 -7.53
CA GLU A 82 5.64 -3.96 -7.29
C GLU A 82 4.25 -3.33 -7.23
N ALA A 83 3.34 -3.72 -8.12
CA ALA A 83 1.96 -3.26 -8.10
C ALA A 83 1.27 -3.61 -6.77
N ILE A 84 1.45 -4.84 -6.28
CA ILE A 84 0.90 -5.27 -4.98
C ILE A 84 1.43 -4.39 -3.84
N VAL A 85 2.74 -4.14 -3.80
CA VAL A 85 3.35 -3.32 -2.74
C VAL A 85 2.89 -1.87 -2.83
N ASN A 86 2.77 -1.30 -4.05
CA ASN A 86 2.26 0.05 -4.26
C ASN A 86 0.85 0.23 -3.69
N GLU A 87 -0.04 -0.74 -3.93
CA GLU A 87 -1.39 -0.71 -3.39
C GLU A 87 -1.40 -0.80 -1.86
N ILE A 88 -0.57 -1.67 -1.28
CA ILE A 88 -0.45 -1.80 0.18
C ILE A 88 0.07 -0.51 0.81
N GLU A 89 1.11 0.10 0.23
CA GLU A 89 1.66 1.37 0.70
C GLU A 89 0.62 2.50 0.62
N ALA A 90 -0.10 2.61 -0.48
CA ALA A 90 -1.15 3.60 -0.66
C ALA A 90 -2.25 3.45 0.40
N ASP A 91 -2.70 2.22 0.66
CA ASP A 91 -3.70 1.92 1.69
C ASP A 91 -3.21 2.31 3.10
N LEU A 92 -1.94 2.03 3.41
CA LEU A 92 -1.35 2.38 4.71
C LEU A 92 -1.21 3.90 4.87
N GLN A 93 -0.76 4.60 3.85
CA GLN A 93 -0.64 6.07 3.85
C GLN A 93 -2.01 6.75 3.97
N ASN A 94 -3.03 6.26 3.25
CA ASN A 94 -4.38 6.79 3.30
C ASN A 94 -5.03 6.64 4.68
N THR A 95 -4.65 5.61 5.43
CA THR A 95 -5.16 5.40 6.81
C THR A 95 -4.40 6.22 7.86
N LEU A 96 -3.37 6.98 7.46
CA LEU A 96 -2.49 7.76 8.36
C LEU A 96 -1.90 6.94 9.52
N ARG A 97 -1.77 5.63 9.35
CA ARG A 97 -1.22 4.74 10.38
C ARG A 97 0.30 4.76 10.33
N LEU A 98 0.89 5.16 11.43
CA LEU A 98 2.34 5.22 11.59
C LEU A 98 2.95 3.87 11.98
N GLU A 99 2.16 3.01 12.60
CA GLU A 99 2.61 1.70 13.08
C GLU A 99 1.68 0.58 12.53
N VAL A 100 2.28 -0.46 11.98
CA VAL A 100 1.57 -1.60 11.39
C VAL A 100 2.20 -2.92 11.86
N PRO A 101 1.42 -3.86 12.41
CA PRO A 101 1.93 -5.19 12.73
C PRO A 101 2.43 -5.93 11.48
N SER A 102 3.55 -6.64 11.59
CA SER A 102 4.06 -7.47 10.48
C SER A 102 3.06 -8.54 10.04
N VAL A 103 2.24 -9.02 10.97
CA VAL A 103 1.13 -9.94 10.70
C VAL A 103 0.11 -9.31 9.74
N GLU A 104 -0.29 -8.07 9.98
CA GLU A 104 -1.23 -7.36 9.11
C GLU A 104 -0.66 -7.15 7.70
N LEU A 105 0.65 -6.86 7.57
CA LEU A 105 1.28 -6.75 6.26
C LEU A 105 1.23 -8.07 5.48
N GLY A 106 1.53 -9.18 6.14
CA GLY A 106 1.44 -10.49 5.53
C GLY A 106 0.01 -10.86 5.11
N ASP A 107 -0.98 -10.55 5.95
CA ASP A 107 -2.38 -10.79 5.64
C ASP A 107 -2.87 -9.96 4.43
N ARG A 108 -2.40 -8.71 4.29
CA ARG A 108 -2.68 -7.87 3.12
C ARG A 108 -2.05 -8.45 1.84
N VAL A 109 -0.81 -8.94 1.90
CA VAL A 109 -0.17 -9.62 0.78
C VAL A 109 -0.94 -10.88 0.40
N LEU A 110 -1.32 -11.71 1.38
CA LEU A 110 -2.12 -12.92 1.16
C LEU A 110 -3.47 -12.60 0.52
N ALA A 111 -4.15 -11.55 0.96
CA ALA A 111 -5.41 -11.13 0.36
C ALA A 111 -5.25 -10.78 -1.13
N LYS A 112 -4.22 -10.01 -1.48
CA LYS A 112 -3.93 -9.64 -2.88
C LYS A 112 -3.53 -10.85 -3.74
N LEU A 113 -2.61 -11.69 -3.24
CA LEU A 113 -2.16 -12.89 -3.96
C LEU A 113 -3.29 -13.88 -4.22
N ARG A 114 -4.23 -14.02 -3.29
CA ARG A 114 -5.40 -14.90 -3.43
C ARG A 114 -6.25 -14.55 -4.65
N ASP A 115 -6.42 -13.26 -4.90
CA ASP A 115 -7.26 -12.78 -5.99
C ASP A 115 -6.53 -12.83 -7.35
N ILE A 116 -5.18 -12.78 -7.33
CA ILE A 116 -4.34 -12.75 -8.54
C ILE A 116 -3.89 -14.16 -8.96
N ASP A 117 -3.33 -14.95 -8.04
CA ASP A 117 -2.74 -16.26 -8.33
C ASP A 117 -2.72 -17.19 -7.10
N GLU A 118 -3.59 -18.19 -7.10
CA GLU A 118 -3.74 -19.16 -6.01
C GLU A 118 -2.44 -19.89 -5.66
N ILE A 119 -1.60 -20.20 -6.63
CA ILE A 119 -0.35 -20.92 -6.41
C ILE A 119 0.66 -20.02 -5.66
N SER A 120 0.73 -18.76 -6.04
CA SER A 120 1.55 -17.77 -5.34
C SER A 120 1.06 -17.53 -3.91
N TYR A 121 -0.27 -17.49 -3.71
CA TYR A 121 -0.87 -17.44 -2.39
C TYR A 121 -0.41 -18.61 -1.52
N VAL A 122 -0.56 -19.87 -2.00
CA VAL A 122 -0.19 -21.08 -1.26
C VAL A 122 1.29 -21.07 -0.89
N ARG A 123 2.16 -20.67 -1.81
CA ARG A 123 3.61 -20.56 -1.56
C ARG A 123 3.94 -19.50 -0.52
N PHE A 124 3.30 -18.34 -0.61
CA PHE A 124 3.52 -17.26 0.38
C PHE A 124 2.99 -17.69 1.75
N ALA A 125 1.78 -18.24 1.80
CA ALA A 125 1.15 -18.73 3.02
C ALA A 125 1.98 -19.82 3.71
N SER A 126 2.62 -20.73 2.94
CA SER A 126 3.42 -21.82 3.49
C SER A 126 4.63 -21.34 4.29
N VAL A 127 5.22 -20.19 3.92
CA VAL A 127 6.34 -19.58 4.64
C VAL A 127 5.84 -18.65 5.75
N TYR A 128 4.75 -17.92 5.48
CA TYR A 128 4.24 -16.89 6.36
C TYR A 128 3.55 -17.44 7.61
N HIS A 129 2.70 -18.47 7.45
CA HIS A 129 1.94 -19.09 8.55
C HIS A 129 2.76 -20.11 9.37
N GLU A 130 3.97 -20.47 8.93
CA GLU A 130 4.84 -21.42 9.64
C GLU A 130 4.04 -22.69 10.05
N PHE A 131 3.35 -23.34 9.09
CA PHE A 131 2.54 -24.52 9.36
C PHE A 131 3.36 -25.59 10.09
N THR A 132 2.84 -26.09 11.20
CA THR A 132 3.49 -27.12 12.04
C THR A 132 3.15 -28.53 11.59
N ASP A 133 2.04 -28.70 10.87
CA ASP A 133 1.51 -30.00 10.43
C ASP A 133 0.83 -29.89 9.05
N VAL A 134 0.66 -31.04 8.41
CA VAL A 134 0.06 -31.17 7.07
C VAL A 134 -1.45 -30.86 7.11
N ASP A 135 -2.13 -31.16 8.20
CA ASP A 135 -3.57 -31.01 8.31
C ASP A 135 -3.93 -29.53 8.34
N SER A 136 -3.21 -28.70 9.09
CA SER A 136 -3.36 -27.24 9.11
C SER A 136 -3.15 -26.63 7.71
N PHE A 137 -2.18 -27.12 6.95
CA PHE A 137 -1.95 -26.70 5.57
C PHE A 137 -3.09 -27.13 4.64
N MET A 138 -3.57 -28.37 4.78
CA MET A 138 -4.72 -28.87 4.00
C MET A 138 -6.01 -28.08 4.27
N ASP A 139 -6.21 -27.63 5.49
CA ASP A 139 -7.38 -26.82 5.84
C ASP A 139 -7.32 -25.44 5.21
N GLU A 140 -6.13 -24.84 5.08
CA GLU A 140 -5.96 -23.58 4.36
C GLU A 140 -6.26 -23.74 2.86
N LEU A 141 -5.82 -24.83 2.25
CA LEU A 141 -6.17 -25.17 0.85
C LEU A 141 -7.68 -25.39 0.64
N LYS A 142 -8.36 -26.02 1.60
CA LYS A 142 -9.83 -26.19 1.54
C LYS A 142 -10.57 -24.84 1.61
N LYS A 143 -10.08 -23.89 2.40
CA LYS A 143 -10.65 -22.52 2.46
C LYS A 143 -10.54 -21.79 1.12
N LEU A 144 -9.43 -21.93 0.40
CA LEU A 144 -9.27 -21.38 -0.95
C LEU A 144 -10.33 -21.96 -1.91
N LYS A 145 -10.46 -23.29 -1.97
CA LYS A 145 -11.40 -23.95 -2.90
C LYS A 145 -12.86 -23.56 -2.66
N LYS A 146 -13.28 -23.36 -1.41
CA LYS A 146 -14.67 -22.99 -1.09
C LYS A 146 -15.07 -21.61 -1.63
N LYS A 147 -14.17 -20.62 -1.64
CA LYS A 147 -14.46 -19.27 -2.16
C LYS A 147 -14.60 -19.25 -3.69
N HIS A 148 -13.77 -19.99 -4.42
CA HIS A 148 -13.85 -20.05 -5.89
C HIS A 148 -15.06 -20.84 -6.41
N GLY A 149 -15.56 -21.79 -5.63
CA GLY A 149 -16.82 -22.49 -5.95
C GLY A 149 -18.05 -21.57 -5.94
N HIS A 150 -17.99 -20.48 -5.18
CA HIS A 150 -19.10 -19.50 -5.08
C HIS A 150 -19.07 -18.49 -6.24
N GLN A 151 -17.89 -18.05 -6.67
CA GLN A 151 -17.75 -17.09 -7.77
C GLN A 151 -18.03 -17.71 -9.16
N ARG A 152 -17.74 -19.00 -9.35
CA ARG A 152 -18.10 -19.71 -10.60
C ARG A 152 -19.61 -19.93 -10.75
N LYS A 153 -20.35 -20.10 -9.65
CA LYS A 153 -21.82 -20.28 -9.72
C LYS A 153 -22.55 -18.97 -10.04
N THR A 154 -22.04 -17.81 -9.66
CA THR A 154 -22.65 -16.52 -10.00
C THR A 154 -22.39 -16.09 -11.44
N ALA A 155 -21.28 -16.52 -12.06
CA ALA A 155 -20.96 -16.21 -13.46
C ALA A 155 -21.77 -17.06 -14.47
N VAL A 156 -22.13 -18.30 -14.09
CA VAL A 156 -22.92 -19.20 -14.97
C VAL A 156 -24.40 -18.81 -15.00
N ASN A 157 -24.94 -18.23 -13.91
CA ASN A 157 -26.34 -17.80 -13.86
C ASN A 157 -26.60 -16.44 -14.52
N ALA A 158 -25.57 -15.71 -14.96
CA ALA A 158 -25.70 -14.42 -15.67
C ALA A 158 -25.74 -14.56 -17.20
N SER A 159 -25.37 -15.75 -17.73
CA SER A 159 -25.35 -16.01 -19.18
C SER A 159 -26.59 -16.72 -19.75
N ASP A 160 -27.54 -17.12 -18.88
CA ASP A 160 -28.71 -17.93 -19.30
C ASP A 160 -30.04 -17.12 -19.39
N SER A 161 -29.98 -15.79 -19.32
CA SER A 161 -31.19 -14.94 -19.33
C SER A 161 -31.34 -14.00 -20.54
N SER A 162 -30.68 -14.29 -21.68
CA SER A 162 -30.76 -13.44 -22.87
C SER A 162 -31.10 -14.13 -24.19
N ASP A 163 -31.95 -15.20 -24.15
CA ASP A 163 -32.50 -15.77 -25.37
C ASP A 163 -33.99 -16.16 -25.18
N THR A 164 -34.87 -15.17 -25.19
CA THR A 164 -36.27 -15.36 -25.61
C THR A 164 -36.93 -14.00 -25.82
N VAL A 165 -37.18 -13.63 -27.04
CA VAL A 165 -38.15 -12.74 -27.69
C VAL A 165 -37.50 -12.35 -29.03
N ASP A 166 -38.02 -12.60 -30.22
CA ASP A 166 -39.35 -12.57 -30.78
C ASP A 166 -39.40 -13.33 -32.11
N LYS A 167 -40.44 -14.07 -32.28
CA LYS A 167 -41.04 -14.37 -33.60
C LYS A 167 -42.53 -14.30 -33.42
N ASP A 168 -43.12 -13.20 -33.90
CA ASP A 168 -44.34 -13.16 -34.72
C ASP A 168 -44.53 -11.74 -35.25
#